data_55d3f1470c0872fc23c267b42803bb25
#
_entry.id   55d3f1470c0872fc23c267b42803bb25
#
_cell.length_a   1.000
_cell.length_b   1.000
_cell.length_c   1.000
_cell.angle_alpha   90.00
_cell.angle_beta   90.00
_cell.angle_gamma   90.00
#
_symmetry.space_group_name_H-M   'P 1'
#
loop_
_entity.id
_entity.type
_entity.pdbx_description
1 polymer ?
#
loop_
_entity_poly.entity_id
_entity_poly.type
_entity_poly.pdbx_seq_one_letter_code
_entity_poly.pdbx_strand_id
1 'polypeptide(L)'
;MLKTMREGSAIFVKGVMVVVVVTFVGTIFMVWGVGSTPGELGRRGVAAVVGNVEIPVDEYREAYRRQVETYKQLFGDKLDEKLLESLNLKQQVLDRLIRRALIQQYAERKKLMVGPDELTTEIQQIPAFGGKDGFSRQRYLAVLKANNYTPERFEREMGRDLTERKVESLIRDSVKVSEAEAREIFQQVRRQLTVEVAQLPAGDDGKKLAETITVAVGKGKTLSAASREAGALVKTYGPFPATAPPQGIPDPEAFRQAAIALRPGEMSPLVTGQKASYLLRLESQQEPSTEEFEKEKPTFQTQVLLGKREAVVADWVLQLRQTAKVVVEPDRL
;
A
#
# COMPACT_ATOMS: atom_id res chain seq x y z
N MET A 1 -0.67 -19.68 -80.72
CA MET A 1 -1.13 -18.43 -80.05
C MET A 1 -1.92 -18.61 -78.77
N LEU A 2 -2.55 -19.76 -78.48
CA LEU A 2 -3.36 -19.96 -77.25
C LEU A 2 -2.56 -20.35 -76.00
N LYS A 3 -1.32 -20.79 -76.11
CA LYS A 3 -0.47 -21.22 -75.00
C LYS A 3 0.16 -20.04 -74.24
N THR A 4 0.51 -18.98 -74.96
CA THR A 4 1.12 -17.74 -74.39
C THR A 4 0.12 -16.86 -73.62
N MET A 5 -1.16 -16.88 -73.99
CA MET A 5 -2.24 -16.15 -73.24
C MET A 5 -2.54 -16.80 -71.88
N ARG A 6 -2.39 -18.13 -71.74
CA ARG A 6 -2.69 -18.86 -70.49
C ARG A 6 -1.59 -18.76 -69.46
N GLU A 7 -0.31 -18.59 -69.89
CA GLU A 7 0.82 -18.39 -68.97
C GLU A 7 0.85 -16.95 -68.40
N GLY A 8 0.52 -15.94 -69.22
CA GLY A 8 0.43 -14.55 -68.80
C GLY A 8 -0.69 -14.30 -67.77
N SER A 9 -1.85 -14.96 -67.88
CA SER A 9 -2.96 -14.87 -66.96
C SER A 9 -2.62 -15.51 -65.58
N ALA A 10 -1.85 -16.61 -65.59
CA ALA A 10 -1.46 -17.26 -64.33
C ALA A 10 -0.44 -16.43 -63.52
N ILE A 11 0.46 -15.71 -64.19
CA ILE A 11 1.40 -14.80 -63.56
C ILE A 11 0.69 -13.57 -63.02
N PHE A 12 -0.27 -13.03 -63.77
CA PHE A 12 -1.09 -11.89 -63.35
C PHE A 12 -1.96 -12.23 -62.10
N VAL A 13 -2.65 -13.39 -62.12
CA VAL A 13 -3.44 -13.88 -60.99
C VAL A 13 -2.59 -14.12 -59.75
N LYS A 14 -1.36 -14.70 -59.89
CA LYS A 14 -0.42 -14.85 -58.80
C LYS A 14 0.06 -13.50 -58.25
N GLY A 15 0.34 -12.53 -59.15
CA GLY A 15 0.72 -11.18 -58.73
C GLY A 15 -0.39 -10.46 -57.96
N VAL A 16 -1.62 -10.50 -58.41
CA VAL A 16 -2.79 -9.95 -57.71
C VAL A 16 -2.99 -10.65 -56.38
N MET A 17 -2.87 -11.98 -56.32
CA MET A 17 -3.03 -12.73 -55.07
C MET A 17 -1.94 -12.36 -54.05
N VAL A 18 -0.70 -12.14 -54.43
CA VAL A 18 0.38 -11.66 -53.54
C VAL A 18 0.09 -10.26 -53.04
N VAL A 19 -0.38 -9.34 -53.87
CA VAL A 19 -0.77 -8.00 -53.49
C VAL A 19 -1.94 -8.04 -52.49
N VAL A 20 -2.94 -8.86 -52.70
CA VAL A 20 -4.08 -9.02 -51.77
C VAL A 20 -3.61 -9.61 -50.46
N VAL A 21 -2.75 -10.62 -50.45
CA VAL A 21 -2.18 -11.19 -49.22
C VAL A 21 -1.33 -10.19 -48.48
N VAL A 22 -0.45 -9.46 -49.16
CA VAL A 22 0.38 -8.42 -48.52
C VAL A 22 -0.48 -7.27 -47.97
N THR A 23 -1.51 -6.86 -48.69
CA THR A 23 -2.44 -5.83 -48.22
C THR A 23 -3.24 -6.33 -47.00
N PHE A 24 -3.71 -7.58 -47.05
CA PHE A 24 -4.47 -8.19 -45.94
C PHE A 24 -3.59 -8.41 -44.71
N VAL A 25 -2.37 -8.92 -44.88
CA VAL A 25 -1.39 -9.03 -43.78
C VAL A 25 -1.01 -7.64 -43.27
N GLY A 26 -0.78 -6.67 -44.17
CA GLY A 26 -0.49 -5.28 -43.80
C GLY A 26 -1.64 -4.64 -42.99
N THR A 27 -2.90 -4.87 -43.36
CA THR A 27 -4.06 -4.38 -42.59
C THR A 27 -4.18 -5.09 -41.23
N ILE A 28 -3.89 -6.38 -41.16
CA ILE A 28 -3.84 -7.09 -39.87
C ILE A 28 -2.76 -6.48 -38.97
N PHE A 29 -1.55 -6.25 -39.49
CA PHE A 29 -0.48 -5.61 -38.74
C PHE A 29 -0.79 -4.13 -38.38
N MET A 30 -1.48 -3.38 -39.26
CA MET A 30 -1.92 -2.01 -38.97
C MET A 30 -3.05 -1.96 -37.93
N VAL A 31 -3.95 -2.92 -37.90
CA VAL A 31 -5.09 -2.98 -36.95
C VAL A 31 -4.70 -3.65 -35.63
N TRP A 32 -3.73 -4.60 -35.65
CA TRP A 32 -3.37 -5.40 -34.47
C TRP A 32 -1.91 -5.29 -34.02
N GLY A 33 -1.03 -4.68 -34.79
CA GLY A 33 0.43 -4.71 -34.61
C GLY A 33 1.10 -3.40 -34.22
N VAL A 34 0.40 -2.27 -34.19
CA VAL A 34 0.99 -1.02 -33.74
C VAL A 34 0.65 -0.86 -32.27
N GLY A 35 1.67 -0.95 -31.42
CA GLY A 35 1.56 -0.69 -30.00
C GLY A 35 0.85 0.64 -29.79
N SER A 36 -0.19 0.64 -28.98
CA SER A 36 -1.04 1.79 -28.67
C SER A 36 -0.16 2.94 -28.21
N THR A 37 -0.17 4.03 -28.94
CA THR A 37 0.41 5.28 -28.47
C THR A 37 -0.41 5.80 -27.28
N PRO A 38 0.20 6.53 -26.31
CA PRO A 38 -0.52 7.06 -25.15
C PRO A 38 -1.82 7.83 -25.48
N GLY A 39 -1.95 8.37 -26.69
CA GLY A 39 -3.16 9.04 -27.17
C GLY A 39 -4.32 8.13 -27.63
N GLU A 40 -4.08 6.79 -27.80
CA GLU A 40 -5.11 5.84 -28.23
C GLU A 40 -5.82 5.15 -27.05
N LEU A 41 -5.25 5.21 -25.83
CA LEU A 41 -5.88 4.74 -24.61
C LEU A 41 -7.30 5.30 -24.45
N GLY A 42 -7.46 6.55 -24.81
CA GLY A 42 -8.73 7.27 -24.78
C GLY A 42 -9.85 6.66 -25.63
N ARG A 43 -9.55 5.93 -26.68
CA ARG A 43 -10.55 5.37 -27.62
C ARG A 43 -11.04 3.98 -27.23
N ARG A 44 -10.31 3.24 -26.40
CA ARG A 44 -10.60 1.83 -26.04
C ARG A 44 -11.31 1.64 -24.71
N GLY A 45 -11.64 2.71 -24.00
CA GLY A 45 -12.28 2.59 -22.68
C GLY A 45 -11.39 1.89 -21.65
N VAL A 46 -10.10 2.23 -21.61
CA VAL A 46 -9.11 1.73 -20.64
C VAL A 46 -9.05 2.68 -19.45
N ALA A 47 -9.11 2.15 -18.23
CA ALA A 47 -8.97 2.91 -16.97
C ALA A 47 -7.50 3.11 -16.59
N ALA A 48 -6.67 2.09 -16.81
CA ALA A 48 -5.23 2.17 -16.60
C ALA A 48 -4.49 1.14 -17.46
N VAL A 49 -3.20 1.42 -17.72
CA VAL A 49 -2.27 0.46 -18.32
C VAL A 49 -1.13 0.21 -17.35
N VAL A 50 -0.84 -1.05 -17.10
CA VAL A 50 0.24 -1.49 -16.21
C VAL A 50 1.20 -2.35 -17.03
N GLY A 51 2.32 -1.79 -17.43
CA GLY A 51 3.26 -2.46 -18.35
C GLY A 51 2.59 -2.81 -19.69
N ASN A 52 2.31 -4.10 -19.92
CA ASN A 52 1.62 -4.62 -21.10
C ASN A 52 0.17 -5.06 -20.84
N VAL A 53 -0.36 -4.83 -19.63
CA VAL A 53 -1.71 -5.22 -19.24
C VAL A 53 -2.60 -3.98 -19.19
N GLU A 54 -3.70 -3.99 -19.94
CA GLU A 54 -4.75 -2.98 -19.90
C GLU A 54 -5.79 -3.36 -18.83
N ILE A 55 -6.22 -2.38 -18.04
CA ILE A 55 -7.35 -2.49 -17.11
C ILE A 55 -8.54 -1.80 -17.77
N PRO A 56 -9.55 -2.55 -18.25
CA PRO A 56 -10.71 -1.97 -18.91
C PRO A 56 -11.55 -1.11 -17.95
N VAL A 57 -12.17 -0.06 -18.46
CA VAL A 57 -13.11 0.78 -17.67
C VAL A 57 -14.26 -0.06 -17.11
N ASP A 58 -14.73 -1.06 -17.86
CA ASP A 58 -15.83 -1.90 -17.39
C ASP A 58 -15.43 -2.78 -16.21
N GLU A 59 -14.19 -3.31 -16.18
CA GLU A 59 -13.64 -4.06 -15.04
C GLU A 59 -13.54 -3.14 -13.81
N TYR A 60 -13.04 -1.92 -14.00
CA TYR A 60 -12.98 -0.90 -12.94
C TYR A 60 -14.37 -0.56 -12.40
N ARG A 61 -15.35 -0.27 -13.28
CA ARG A 61 -16.71 0.06 -12.87
C ARG A 61 -17.40 -1.07 -12.12
N GLU A 62 -17.18 -2.31 -12.55
CA GLU A 62 -17.72 -3.47 -11.87
C GLU A 62 -17.09 -3.65 -10.48
N ALA A 63 -15.78 -3.51 -10.37
CA ALA A 63 -15.06 -3.56 -9.09
C ALA A 63 -15.52 -2.45 -8.14
N TYR A 64 -15.72 -1.23 -8.66
CA TYR A 64 -16.24 -0.11 -7.88
C TYR A 64 -17.66 -0.35 -7.38
N ARG A 65 -18.56 -0.83 -8.23
CA ARG A 65 -19.94 -1.16 -7.81
C ARG A 65 -19.96 -2.21 -6.71
N ARG A 66 -19.17 -3.28 -6.85
CA ARG A 66 -19.04 -4.32 -5.81
C ARG A 66 -18.52 -3.73 -4.48
N GLN A 67 -17.57 -2.83 -4.53
CA GLN A 67 -17.04 -2.17 -3.34
C GLN A 67 -18.11 -1.30 -2.67
N VAL A 68 -18.82 -0.47 -3.43
CA VAL A 68 -19.92 0.36 -2.92
C VAL A 68 -21.01 -0.51 -2.28
N GLU A 69 -21.38 -1.62 -2.91
CA GLU A 69 -22.38 -2.54 -2.36
C GLU A 69 -21.94 -3.15 -1.02
N THR A 70 -20.66 -3.53 -0.91
CA THR A 70 -20.10 -4.00 0.37
C THR A 70 -20.20 -2.92 1.46
N TYR A 71 -19.88 -1.67 1.12
CA TYR A 71 -20.01 -0.56 2.07
C TYR A 71 -21.47 -0.26 2.44
N LYS A 72 -22.42 -0.38 1.49
CA LYS A 72 -23.85 -0.27 1.78
C LYS A 72 -24.32 -1.32 2.77
N GLN A 73 -23.86 -2.56 2.65
CA GLN A 73 -24.19 -3.62 3.61
C GLN A 73 -23.62 -3.35 5.01
N LEU A 74 -22.45 -2.70 5.11
CA LEU A 74 -21.80 -2.39 6.38
C LEU A 74 -22.38 -1.15 7.06
N PHE A 75 -22.66 -0.09 6.31
CA PHE A 75 -23.06 1.22 6.84
C PHE A 75 -24.55 1.52 6.69
N GLY A 76 -25.29 0.71 5.90
CA GLY A 76 -26.71 0.93 5.66
C GLY A 76 -27.03 2.33 5.14
N ASP A 77 -28.07 2.94 5.71
CA ASP A 77 -28.53 4.29 5.32
C ASP A 77 -27.56 5.43 5.70
N LYS A 78 -26.48 5.12 6.44
CA LYS A 78 -25.44 6.11 6.78
C LYS A 78 -24.41 6.33 5.65
N LEU A 79 -24.48 5.55 4.59
CA LEU A 79 -23.60 5.69 3.45
C LEU A 79 -24.14 6.78 2.51
N ASP A 80 -23.73 8.02 2.75
CA ASP A 80 -24.01 9.15 1.87
C ASP A 80 -22.86 9.40 0.88
N GLU A 81 -23.09 10.30 -0.08
CA GLU A 81 -22.12 10.65 -1.11
C GLU A 81 -20.86 11.28 -0.53
N LYS A 82 -20.99 12.09 0.53
CA LYS A 82 -19.85 12.72 1.21
C LYS A 82 -18.95 11.69 1.89
N LEU A 83 -19.53 10.66 2.48
CA LEU A 83 -18.78 9.57 3.07
C LEU A 83 -18.05 8.75 1.99
N LEU A 84 -18.71 8.46 0.86
CA LEU A 84 -18.09 7.79 -0.29
C LEU A 84 -16.89 8.59 -0.85
N GLU A 85 -17.03 9.90 -0.97
CA GLU A 85 -15.93 10.78 -1.40
C GLU A 85 -14.80 10.81 -0.37
N SER A 86 -15.13 10.94 0.94
CA SER A 86 -14.11 10.96 2.00
C SER A 86 -13.31 9.67 2.10
N LEU A 87 -13.93 8.53 1.76
CA LEU A 87 -13.28 7.22 1.70
C LEU A 87 -12.39 7.05 0.44
N ASN A 88 -12.48 7.97 -0.52
CA ASN A 88 -11.71 7.92 -1.78
C ASN A 88 -11.78 6.55 -2.49
N LEU A 89 -12.98 5.94 -2.52
CA LEU A 89 -13.18 4.56 -2.99
C LEU A 89 -12.76 4.37 -4.44
N LYS A 90 -12.95 5.37 -5.27
CA LYS A 90 -12.52 5.34 -6.68
C LYS A 90 -11.05 5.03 -6.82
N GLN A 91 -10.22 5.77 -6.09
CA GLN A 91 -8.76 5.60 -6.10
C GLN A 91 -8.36 4.25 -5.49
N GLN A 92 -8.98 3.86 -4.38
CA GLN A 92 -8.68 2.57 -3.73
C GLN A 92 -8.96 1.38 -4.65
N VAL A 93 -10.06 1.40 -5.39
CA VAL A 93 -10.41 0.34 -6.35
C VAL A 93 -9.41 0.29 -7.50
N LEU A 94 -9.05 1.45 -8.04
CA LEU A 94 -8.04 1.53 -9.10
C LEU A 94 -6.68 1.01 -8.64
N ASP A 95 -6.20 1.46 -7.48
CA ASP A 95 -4.91 1.01 -6.92
C ASP A 95 -4.90 -0.51 -6.64
N ARG A 96 -6.02 -1.09 -6.23
CA ARG A 96 -6.18 -2.54 -6.07
C ARG A 96 -6.05 -3.28 -7.41
N LEU A 97 -6.69 -2.78 -8.47
CA LEU A 97 -6.59 -3.39 -9.80
C LEU A 97 -5.17 -3.27 -10.36
N ILE A 98 -4.53 -2.12 -10.19
CA ILE A 98 -3.12 -1.92 -10.56
C ILE A 98 -2.22 -2.89 -9.79
N ARG A 99 -2.37 -2.99 -8.46
CA ARG A 99 -1.62 -3.94 -7.62
C ARG A 99 -1.78 -5.37 -8.12
N ARG A 100 -3.02 -5.82 -8.39
CA ARG A 100 -3.30 -7.15 -8.94
C ARG A 100 -2.56 -7.36 -10.27
N ALA A 101 -2.64 -6.41 -11.21
CA ALA A 101 -1.96 -6.50 -12.49
C ALA A 101 -0.43 -6.60 -12.33
N LEU A 102 0.17 -5.84 -11.41
CA LEU A 102 1.60 -5.91 -11.10
C LEU A 102 2.01 -7.29 -10.57
N ILE A 103 1.23 -7.82 -9.62
CA ILE A 103 1.51 -9.14 -9.00
C ILE A 103 1.34 -10.26 -10.03
N GLN A 104 0.32 -10.21 -10.89
CA GLN A 104 0.12 -11.19 -11.96
C GLN A 104 1.29 -11.20 -12.94
N GLN A 105 1.75 -10.04 -13.41
CA GLN A 105 2.92 -9.95 -14.30
C GLN A 105 4.20 -10.46 -13.63
N TYR A 106 4.38 -10.20 -12.33
CA TYR A 106 5.50 -10.76 -11.57
C TYR A 106 5.41 -12.28 -11.51
N ALA A 107 4.22 -12.82 -11.19
CA ALA A 107 3.98 -14.25 -11.11
C ALA A 107 4.23 -14.96 -12.46
N GLU A 108 3.79 -14.38 -13.57
CA GLU A 108 4.05 -14.90 -14.92
C GLU A 108 5.56 -14.95 -15.21
N ARG A 109 6.27 -13.85 -15.01
CA ARG A 109 7.73 -13.79 -15.23
C ARG A 109 8.51 -14.77 -14.36
N LYS A 110 8.05 -15.02 -13.13
CA LYS A 110 8.68 -15.94 -12.17
C LYS A 110 8.14 -17.36 -12.23
N LYS A 111 7.17 -17.65 -13.10
CA LYS A 111 6.49 -18.96 -13.23
C LYS A 111 5.84 -19.41 -11.91
N LEU A 112 5.21 -18.47 -11.19
CA LEU A 112 4.53 -18.66 -9.91
C LEU A 112 3.01 -18.72 -10.04
N MET A 113 2.49 -18.74 -11.28
CA MET A 113 1.05 -18.85 -11.52
C MET A 113 0.50 -20.14 -10.90
N VAL A 114 -0.74 -20.05 -10.40
CA VAL A 114 -1.48 -21.23 -9.92
C VAL A 114 -1.82 -22.12 -11.11
N GLY A 115 -1.47 -23.41 -10.99
CA GLY A 115 -1.78 -24.40 -12.02
C GLY A 115 -3.22 -24.94 -11.94
N PRO A 116 -3.69 -25.67 -12.98
CA PRO A 116 -5.06 -26.20 -13.02
C PRO A 116 -5.37 -27.16 -11.86
N ASP A 117 -4.42 -27.98 -11.45
CA ASP A 117 -4.62 -28.95 -10.35
C ASP A 117 -4.74 -28.25 -9.00
N GLU A 118 -3.90 -27.23 -8.75
CA GLU A 118 -3.93 -26.41 -7.55
C GLU A 118 -5.29 -25.64 -7.47
N LEU A 119 -5.71 -25.05 -8.58
CA LEU A 119 -7.01 -24.36 -8.68
C LEU A 119 -8.17 -25.31 -8.40
N THR A 120 -8.16 -26.51 -9.01
CA THR A 120 -9.20 -27.50 -8.81
C THR A 120 -9.29 -27.92 -7.34
N THR A 121 -8.15 -28.17 -6.71
CA THR A 121 -8.07 -28.55 -5.30
C THR A 121 -8.69 -27.47 -4.40
N GLU A 122 -8.34 -26.22 -4.62
CA GLU A 122 -8.88 -25.09 -3.86
C GLU A 122 -10.39 -24.91 -4.06
N ILE A 123 -10.88 -25.05 -5.30
CA ILE A 123 -12.33 -24.99 -5.60
C ILE A 123 -13.09 -26.10 -4.86
N GLN A 124 -12.53 -27.31 -4.83
CA GLN A 124 -13.16 -28.45 -4.16
C GLN A 124 -13.23 -28.30 -2.63
N GLN A 125 -12.36 -27.49 -2.05
CA GLN A 125 -12.35 -27.20 -0.59
C GLN A 125 -13.38 -26.15 -0.18
N ILE A 126 -14.02 -25.43 -1.13
CA ILE A 126 -15.00 -24.39 -0.80
C ILE A 126 -16.27 -25.04 -0.23
N PRO A 127 -16.66 -24.76 1.03
CA PRO A 127 -17.80 -25.42 1.68
C PRO A 127 -19.12 -25.20 0.94
N ALA A 128 -19.30 -24.06 0.29
CA ALA A 128 -20.51 -23.77 -0.47
C ALA A 128 -20.76 -24.73 -1.63
N PHE A 129 -19.70 -25.37 -2.15
CA PHE A 129 -19.76 -26.34 -3.24
C PHE A 129 -19.81 -27.79 -2.73
N GLY A 130 -19.73 -27.98 -1.41
CA GLY A 130 -19.76 -29.30 -0.76
C GLY A 130 -21.15 -29.95 -0.81
N GLY A 131 -21.19 -31.27 -0.96
CA GLY A 131 -22.34 -32.15 -0.79
C GLY A 131 -22.13 -33.07 0.42
N LYS A 132 -22.93 -34.15 0.52
CA LYS A 132 -22.82 -35.13 1.61
C LYS A 132 -21.46 -35.85 1.63
N ASP A 133 -20.87 -36.06 0.46
CA ASP A 133 -19.65 -36.86 0.26
C ASP A 133 -18.48 -36.02 -0.27
N GLY A 134 -18.43 -34.72 0.02
CA GLY A 134 -17.42 -33.78 -0.46
C GLY A 134 -17.92 -32.86 -1.60
N PHE A 135 -17.06 -32.49 -2.54
CA PHE A 135 -17.39 -31.59 -3.63
C PHE A 135 -18.52 -32.12 -4.52
N SER A 136 -19.49 -31.25 -4.84
CA SER A 136 -20.61 -31.57 -5.73
C SER A 136 -20.63 -30.63 -6.94
N ARG A 137 -20.35 -31.16 -8.12
CA ARG A 137 -20.42 -30.43 -9.40
C ARG A 137 -21.79 -29.78 -9.64
N GLN A 138 -22.88 -30.47 -9.28
CA GLN A 138 -24.21 -29.95 -9.41
C GLN A 138 -24.42 -28.72 -8.55
N ARG A 139 -23.95 -28.78 -7.30
CA ARG A 139 -24.03 -27.66 -6.36
C ARG A 139 -23.12 -26.50 -6.77
N TYR A 140 -21.91 -26.79 -7.24
CA TYR A 140 -21.00 -25.81 -7.83
C TYR A 140 -21.69 -25.00 -8.93
N LEU A 141 -22.25 -25.67 -9.94
CA LEU A 141 -22.94 -25.00 -11.05
C LEU A 141 -24.19 -24.22 -10.58
N ALA A 142 -24.95 -24.75 -9.63
CA ALA A 142 -26.14 -24.09 -9.08
C ALA A 142 -25.75 -22.79 -8.32
N VAL A 143 -24.73 -22.85 -7.48
CA VAL A 143 -24.25 -21.69 -6.73
C VAL A 143 -23.69 -20.62 -7.66
N LEU A 144 -22.89 -21.00 -8.66
CA LEU A 144 -22.36 -20.05 -9.63
C LEU A 144 -23.50 -19.36 -10.40
N LYS A 145 -24.48 -20.14 -10.89
CA LYS A 145 -25.65 -19.61 -11.61
C LYS A 145 -26.44 -18.63 -10.75
N ALA A 146 -26.67 -18.96 -9.46
CA ALA A 146 -27.39 -18.10 -8.53
C ALA A 146 -26.67 -16.76 -8.28
N ASN A 147 -25.34 -16.73 -8.45
CA ASN A 147 -24.51 -15.54 -8.31
C ASN A 147 -24.11 -14.89 -9.65
N ASN A 148 -24.76 -15.26 -10.75
CA ASN A 148 -24.49 -14.75 -12.11
C ASN A 148 -23.04 -14.96 -12.57
N TYR A 149 -22.41 -16.08 -12.18
CA TYR A 149 -21.10 -16.50 -12.64
C TYR A 149 -21.19 -17.66 -13.65
N THR A 150 -20.30 -17.63 -14.64
CA THR A 150 -19.96 -18.83 -15.40
C THR A 150 -18.76 -19.53 -14.77
N PRO A 151 -18.61 -20.87 -14.93
CA PRO A 151 -17.43 -21.59 -14.46
C PRO A 151 -16.11 -20.96 -14.92
N GLU A 152 -15.99 -20.64 -16.21
CA GLU A 152 -14.76 -20.09 -16.80
C GLU A 152 -14.41 -18.71 -16.20
N ARG A 153 -15.40 -17.89 -15.91
CA ARG A 153 -15.21 -16.60 -15.26
C ARG A 153 -14.78 -16.78 -13.82
N PHE A 154 -15.45 -17.65 -13.07
CA PHE A 154 -15.15 -17.93 -11.68
C PHE A 154 -13.75 -18.53 -11.53
N GLU A 155 -13.41 -19.55 -12.30
CA GLU A 155 -12.11 -20.22 -12.28
C GLU A 155 -10.97 -19.26 -12.64
N ARG A 156 -11.16 -18.39 -13.61
CA ARG A 156 -10.19 -17.37 -13.99
C ARG A 156 -9.98 -16.33 -12.88
N GLU A 157 -11.05 -15.82 -12.27
CA GLU A 157 -10.95 -14.87 -11.15
C GLU A 157 -10.30 -15.53 -9.93
N MET A 158 -10.72 -16.74 -9.59
CA MET A 158 -10.15 -17.53 -8.49
C MET A 158 -8.67 -17.86 -8.71
N GLY A 159 -8.27 -18.22 -9.92
CA GLY A 159 -6.87 -18.47 -10.25
C GLY A 159 -6.00 -17.23 -10.09
N ARG A 160 -6.52 -16.04 -10.44
CA ARG A 160 -5.84 -14.77 -10.20
C ARG A 160 -5.69 -14.48 -8.70
N ASP A 161 -6.74 -14.65 -7.92
CA ASP A 161 -6.74 -14.41 -6.48
C ASP A 161 -5.80 -15.40 -5.74
N LEU A 162 -5.80 -16.67 -6.15
CA LEU A 162 -4.88 -17.68 -5.63
C LEU A 162 -3.42 -17.36 -5.96
N THR A 163 -3.15 -16.91 -7.19
CA THR A 163 -1.81 -16.50 -7.61
C THR A 163 -1.33 -15.31 -6.78
N GLU A 164 -2.18 -14.30 -6.57
CA GLU A 164 -1.86 -13.14 -5.74
C GLU A 164 -1.50 -13.57 -4.31
N ARG A 165 -2.37 -14.37 -3.67
CA ARG A 165 -2.14 -14.91 -2.32
C ARG A 165 -0.86 -15.74 -2.23
N LYS A 166 -0.60 -16.61 -3.21
CA LYS A 166 0.60 -17.45 -3.27
C LYS A 166 1.87 -16.61 -3.32
N VAL A 167 1.93 -15.62 -4.20
CA VAL A 167 3.09 -14.74 -4.32
C VAL A 167 3.30 -13.92 -3.05
N GLU A 168 2.24 -13.32 -2.51
CA GLU A 168 2.33 -12.57 -1.25
C GLU A 168 2.75 -13.44 -0.08
N SER A 169 2.25 -14.68 0.01
CA SER A 169 2.68 -15.63 1.04
C SER A 169 4.17 -15.94 0.95
N LEU A 170 4.70 -16.17 -0.26
CA LEU A 170 6.13 -16.39 -0.46
C LEU A 170 6.98 -15.20 0.03
N ILE A 171 6.52 -13.98 -0.21
CA ILE A 171 7.19 -12.76 0.29
C ILE A 171 7.10 -12.68 1.82
N ARG A 172 5.91 -12.88 2.40
CA ARG A 172 5.70 -12.86 3.85
C ARG A 172 6.52 -13.92 4.58
N ASP A 173 6.58 -15.12 4.05
CA ASP A 173 7.24 -16.27 4.70
C ASP A 173 8.77 -16.18 4.66
N SER A 174 9.32 -15.33 3.78
CA SER A 174 10.74 -14.99 3.78
C SER A 174 11.15 -14.14 5.01
N VAL A 175 10.17 -13.47 5.65
CA VAL A 175 10.41 -12.54 6.77
C VAL A 175 10.46 -13.31 8.08
N LYS A 176 11.52 -13.06 8.85
CA LYS A 176 11.70 -13.58 10.20
C LYS A 176 12.05 -12.46 11.16
N VAL A 177 11.75 -12.64 12.42
CA VAL A 177 12.12 -11.74 13.52
C VAL A 177 12.87 -12.57 14.54
N SER A 178 14.13 -12.22 14.79
CA SER A 178 14.94 -12.84 15.83
C SER A 178 14.50 -12.33 17.21
N GLU A 179 14.85 -13.07 18.26
CA GLU A 179 14.62 -12.61 19.62
C GLU A 179 15.37 -11.32 19.92
N ALA A 180 16.61 -11.19 19.45
CA ALA A 180 17.40 -9.97 19.64
C ALA A 180 16.75 -8.76 19.00
N GLU A 181 16.25 -8.91 17.76
CA GLU A 181 15.50 -7.85 17.06
C GLU A 181 14.19 -7.50 17.80
N ALA A 182 13.43 -8.50 18.24
CA ALA A 182 12.21 -8.26 19.00
C ALA A 182 12.51 -7.52 20.33
N ARG A 183 13.59 -7.86 21.02
CA ARG A 183 14.01 -7.21 22.26
C ARG A 183 14.42 -5.76 22.03
N GLU A 184 15.16 -5.49 20.98
CA GLU A 184 15.53 -4.11 20.60
C GLU A 184 14.30 -3.26 20.30
N ILE A 185 13.37 -3.75 19.50
CA ILE A 185 12.11 -3.06 19.21
C ILE A 185 11.29 -2.87 20.49
N PHE A 186 11.24 -3.86 21.38
CA PHE A 186 10.54 -3.78 22.65
C PHE A 186 11.10 -2.65 23.53
N GLN A 187 12.42 -2.56 23.64
CA GLN A 187 13.08 -1.49 24.36
C GLN A 187 12.73 -0.12 23.78
N GLN A 188 12.75 0.03 22.47
CA GLN A 188 12.40 1.29 21.81
C GLN A 188 10.94 1.69 22.02
N VAL A 189 10.01 0.73 21.91
CA VAL A 189 8.55 0.97 21.98
C VAL A 189 8.09 1.21 23.43
N ARG A 190 8.67 0.49 24.39
CA ARG A 190 8.28 0.54 25.82
C ARG A 190 9.07 1.54 26.65
N ARG A 191 10.11 2.14 26.07
CA ARG A 191 10.90 3.19 26.74
C ARG A 191 10.01 4.31 27.26
N GLN A 192 10.22 4.69 28.52
CA GLN A 192 9.52 5.80 29.14
C GLN A 192 10.44 7.02 29.25
N LEU A 193 9.91 8.19 28.95
CA LEU A 193 10.66 9.45 28.99
C LEU A 193 10.04 10.40 29.99
N THR A 194 10.88 11.14 30.72
CA THR A 194 10.47 12.30 31.50
C THR A 194 11.23 13.50 30.99
N VAL A 195 10.52 14.53 30.56
CA VAL A 195 11.12 15.73 29.96
C VAL A 195 10.62 17.00 30.66
N GLU A 196 11.57 17.91 30.93
CA GLU A 196 11.27 19.28 31.28
C GLU A 196 11.12 20.09 29.99
N VAL A 197 10.07 20.89 29.90
CA VAL A 197 9.67 21.59 28.70
C VAL A 197 9.47 23.06 28.95
N ALA A 198 10.21 23.91 28.28
CA ALA A 198 9.88 25.31 28.14
C ALA A 198 9.06 25.50 26.86
N GLN A 199 7.79 25.84 27.00
CA GLN A 199 6.91 26.16 25.89
C GLN A 199 7.01 27.65 25.57
N LEU A 200 7.27 27.95 24.29
CA LEU A 200 7.50 29.29 23.76
C LEU A 200 6.47 29.60 22.66
N PRO A 201 6.20 30.90 22.40
CA PRO A 201 5.42 31.29 21.24
C PRO A 201 6.00 30.74 19.94
N ALA A 202 5.17 30.54 18.91
CA ALA A 202 5.65 30.28 17.57
C ALA A 202 6.25 31.53 16.94
N GLY A 203 7.16 31.35 15.98
CA GLY A 203 7.77 32.46 15.22
C GLY A 203 8.96 33.15 15.91
N ASP A 204 9.19 34.41 15.54
CA ASP A 204 10.43 35.11 15.91
C ASP A 204 10.54 35.49 17.40
N ASP A 205 9.42 35.72 18.07
CA ASP A 205 9.42 35.97 19.52
C ASP A 205 9.87 34.73 20.29
N GLY A 206 9.42 33.55 19.86
CA GLY A 206 9.85 32.27 20.44
C GLY A 206 11.35 32.04 20.21
N LYS A 207 11.88 32.40 19.04
CA LYS A 207 13.34 32.29 18.76
C LYS A 207 14.17 33.15 19.68
N LYS A 208 13.79 34.44 19.86
CA LYS A 208 14.50 35.37 20.78
C LYS A 208 14.51 34.88 22.22
N LEU A 209 13.34 34.36 22.68
CA LEU A 209 13.23 33.79 24.01
C LEU A 209 14.11 32.55 24.15
N ALA A 210 14.08 31.65 23.12
CA ALA A 210 14.92 30.46 23.12
C ALA A 210 16.42 30.77 23.18
N GLU A 211 16.89 31.77 22.42
CA GLU A 211 18.29 32.21 22.46
C GLU A 211 18.67 32.70 23.86
N THR A 212 17.82 33.54 24.49
CA THR A 212 18.03 34.05 25.83
C THR A 212 18.14 32.92 26.84
N ILE A 213 17.20 31.95 26.79
CA ILE A 213 17.18 30.78 27.66
C ILE A 213 18.42 29.91 27.44
N THR A 214 18.76 29.63 26.18
CA THR A 214 19.91 28.80 25.82
C THR A 214 21.22 29.38 26.33
N VAL A 215 21.41 30.70 26.19
CA VAL A 215 22.58 31.41 26.73
C VAL A 215 22.64 31.32 28.27
N ALA A 216 21.51 31.47 28.95
CA ALA A 216 21.43 31.35 30.40
C ALA A 216 21.75 29.94 30.90
N VAL A 217 21.24 28.92 30.20
CA VAL A 217 21.56 27.50 30.49
C VAL A 217 23.04 27.22 30.24
N GLY A 218 23.61 27.73 29.14
CA GLY A 218 25.06 27.62 28.87
C GLY A 218 25.95 28.27 29.94
N LYS A 219 25.40 29.20 30.72
CA LYS A 219 26.06 29.81 31.90
C LYS A 219 25.82 29.04 33.21
N GLY A 220 25.25 27.86 33.16
CA GLY A 220 25.04 26.96 34.29
C GLY A 220 23.68 27.06 34.99
N LYS A 221 22.73 27.86 34.48
CA LYS A 221 21.35 27.84 35.00
C LYS A 221 20.61 26.59 34.55
N THR A 222 19.65 26.13 35.37
CA THR A 222 18.71 25.08 34.95
C THR A 222 17.75 25.65 33.91
N LEU A 223 17.17 24.77 33.06
CA LEU A 223 16.17 25.16 32.08
C LEU A 223 14.99 25.88 32.73
N SER A 224 14.51 25.35 33.89
CA SER A 224 13.43 25.96 34.66
C SER A 224 13.78 27.38 35.15
N ALA A 225 14.94 27.59 35.69
CA ALA A 225 15.36 28.90 36.18
C ALA A 225 15.50 29.92 35.04
N ALA A 226 16.19 29.52 33.97
CA ALA A 226 16.40 30.38 32.80
C ALA A 226 15.09 30.76 32.12
N SER A 227 14.18 29.82 32.00
CA SER A 227 12.86 30.02 31.36
C SER A 227 11.95 30.92 32.19
N ARG A 228 11.92 30.78 33.54
CA ARG A 228 11.14 31.65 34.40
C ARG A 228 11.63 33.11 34.33
N GLU A 229 12.92 33.31 34.31
CA GLU A 229 13.53 34.68 34.17
C GLU A 229 13.15 35.29 32.82
N ALA A 230 13.06 34.46 31.76
CA ALA A 230 12.63 34.91 30.44
C ALA A 230 11.11 35.04 30.28
N GLY A 231 10.32 34.72 31.33
CA GLY A 231 8.85 34.75 31.30
C GLY A 231 8.19 33.60 30.56
N ALA A 232 8.93 32.53 30.31
CA ALA A 232 8.39 31.34 29.66
C ALA A 232 7.80 30.31 30.65
N LEU A 233 6.75 29.62 30.23
CA LEU A 233 6.14 28.55 31.01
C LEU A 233 6.99 27.29 30.94
N VAL A 234 7.26 26.70 32.11
CA VAL A 234 7.97 25.43 32.22
C VAL A 234 7.07 24.38 32.85
N LYS A 235 7.08 23.20 32.27
CA LYS A 235 6.33 22.04 32.79
C LYS A 235 7.14 20.78 32.58
N THR A 236 7.13 19.89 33.57
CA THR A 236 7.63 18.52 33.42
C THR A 236 6.53 17.59 32.99
N TYR A 237 6.81 16.81 31.96
CA TYR A 237 5.94 15.77 31.44
C TYR A 237 6.61 14.41 31.63
N GLY A 238 5.88 13.44 32.15
CA GLY A 238 6.37 12.07 32.27
C GLY A 238 6.00 11.36 33.56
N PRO A 239 6.30 10.05 33.63
CA PRO A 239 6.82 9.26 32.50
C PRO A 239 5.74 9.03 31.40
N PHE A 240 6.14 9.10 30.14
CA PHE A 240 5.31 8.80 28.99
C PHE A 240 6.05 7.92 27.99
N PRO A 241 5.34 7.07 27.20
CA PRO A 241 5.98 6.20 26.22
C PRO A 241 6.67 7.00 25.11
N ALA A 242 7.88 6.62 24.73
CA ALA A 242 8.61 7.25 23.63
C ALA A 242 7.86 7.25 22.28
N THR A 243 6.88 6.35 22.13
CA THR A 243 6.02 6.23 20.93
C THR A 243 4.86 7.21 20.88
N ALA A 244 4.48 7.80 22.03
CA ALA A 244 3.31 8.67 22.11
C ALA A 244 3.60 9.87 23.02
N PRO A 245 3.53 11.13 22.52
CA PRO A 245 3.73 12.30 23.33
C PRO A 245 2.59 12.49 24.35
N PRO A 246 2.83 13.27 25.43
CA PRO A 246 1.80 13.60 26.39
C PRO A 246 0.62 14.33 25.74
N GLN A 247 -0.58 14.15 26.31
CA GLN A 247 -1.75 14.87 25.85
C GLN A 247 -1.60 16.40 26.06
N GLY A 248 -2.15 17.15 25.12
CA GLY A 248 -2.19 18.62 25.20
C GLY A 248 -0.93 19.30 24.64
N ILE A 249 0.02 18.57 24.05
CA ILE A 249 1.12 19.14 23.29
C ILE A 249 0.60 19.64 21.92
N PRO A 250 0.74 20.94 21.57
CA PRO A 250 0.20 21.50 20.34
C PRO A 250 0.76 20.91 19.04
N ASP A 251 2.04 20.55 19.02
CA ASP A 251 2.75 19.96 17.88
C ASP A 251 3.39 18.62 18.29
N PRO A 252 2.56 17.57 18.51
CA PRO A 252 2.98 16.36 19.21
C PRO A 252 4.11 15.59 18.51
N GLU A 253 4.13 15.58 17.19
CA GLU A 253 5.14 14.80 16.46
C GLU A 253 6.52 15.48 16.49
N ALA A 254 6.59 16.81 16.30
CA ALA A 254 7.84 17.56 16.44
C ALA A 254 8.43 17.44 17.85
N PHE A 255 7.56 17.53 18.87
CA PHE A 255 7.90 17.31 20.26
C PHE A 255 8.47 15.91 20.49
N ARG A 256 7.78 14.87 20.02
CA ARG A 256 8.15 13.46 20.18
C ARG A 256 9.54 13.19 19.57
N GLN A 257 9.74 13.63 18.31
CA GLN A 257 11.01 13.45 17.61
C GLN A 257 12.17 14.09 18.35
N ALA A 258 11.98 15.31 18.86
CA ALA A 258 12.99 15.98 19.66
C ALA A 258 13.27 15.24 20.98
N ALA A 259 12.23 14.82 21.70
CA ALA A 259 12.39 14.14 22.99
C ALA A 259 13.15 12.81 22.88
N ILE A 260 12.87 11.99 21.86
CA ILE A 260 13.54 10.69 21.67
C ILE A 260 14.99 10.81 21.21
N ALA A 261 15.39 11.95 20.64
CA ALA A 261 16.74 12.19 20.17
C ALA A 261 17.71 12.58 21.31
N LEU A 262 17.18 12.98 22.49
CA LEU A 262 17.98 13.46 23.62
C LEU A 262 18.51 12.32 24.47
N ARG A 263 19.65 12.55 25.08
CA ARG A 263 20.19 11.76 26.19
C ARG A 263 19.77 12.35 27.53
N PRO A 264 19.72 11.56 28.60
CA PRO A 264 19.44 12.07 29.94
C PRO A 264 20.37 13.25 30.32
N GLY A 265 19.75 14.36 30.73
CA GLY A 265 20.45 15.63 31.05
C GLY A 265 20.68 16.56 29.85
N GLU A 266 20.49 16.09 28.64
CA GLU A 266 20.68 16.87 27.40
C GLU A 266 19.50 17.81 27.13
N MET A 267 19.79 19.00 26.57
CA MET A 267 18.77 19.96 26.13
C MET A 267 18.71 19.98 24.60
N SER A 268 17.48 20.03 24.06
CA SER A 268 17.26 20.12 22.64
C SER A 268 17.71 21.48 22.07
N PRO A 269 18.04 21.55 20.77
CA PRO A 269 17.91 22.77 20.01
C PRO A 269 16.46 23.30 20.08
N LEU A 270 16.23 24.53 19.61
CA LEU A 270 14.85 25.04 19.48
C LEU A 270 14.04 24.14 18.54
N VAL A 271 13.00 23.54 19.06
CA VAL A 271 12.02 22.76 18.31
C VAL A 271 10.92 23.71 17.85
N THR A 272 10.83 23.94 16.56
CA THR A 272 9.84 24.85 15.98
C THR A 272 8.62 24.04 15.52
N GLY A 273 7.46 24.30 16.14
CA GLY A 273 6.16 23.79 15.71
C GLY A 273 5.33 24.86 15.00
N GLN A 274 4.18 24.47 14.47
CA GLN A 274 3.24 25.39 13.83
C GLN A 274 2.49 26.26 14.86
N LYS A 275 2.18 25.72 16.03
CA LYS A 275 1.39 26.37 17.08
C LYS A 275 2.23 26.85 18.25
N ALA A 276 3.34 26.23 18.52
CA ALA A 276 4.25 26.57 19.60
C ALA A 276 5.69 26.13 19.26
N SER A 277 6.67 26.72 19.95
CA SER A 277 8.06 26.28 19.93
C SER A 277 8.45 25.72 21.29
N TYR A 278 9.47 24.87 21.36
CA TYR A 278 9.87 24.18 22.58
C TYR A 278 11.37 24.16 22.77
N LEU A 279 11.81 24.30 24.00
CA LEU A 279 13.11 23.79 24.45
C LEU A 279 12.83 22.64 25.42
N LEU A 280 13.40 21.48 25.12
CA LEU A 280 13.21 20.24 25.87
C LEU A 280 14.51 19.89 26.60
N ARG A 281 14.41 19.38 27.82
CA ARG A 281 15.49 18.71 28.51
C ARG A 281 15.04 17.34 28.97
N LEU A 282 15.74 16.30 28.53
CA LEU A 282 15.44 14.95 28.99
C LEU A 282 15.92 14.77 30.43
N GLU A 283 15.02 14.68 31.39
CA GLU A 283 15.37 14.48 32.81
C GLU A 283 15.75 13.02 33.08
N SER A 284 14.92 12.09 32.56
CA SER A 284 15.20 10.66 32.74
C SER A 284 14.63 9.86 31.60
N GLN A 285 15.27 8.73 31.35
CA GLN A 285 14.85 7.69 30.43
C GLN A 285 14.85 6.36 31.17
N GLN A 286 13.72 5.67 31.14
CA GLN A 286 13.56 4.36 31.77
C GLN A 286 13.34 3.30 30.67
N GLU A 287 14.27 2.37 30.61
CA GLU A 287 14.16 1.20 29.72
C GLU A 287 13.29 0.13 30.38
N PRO A 288 12.50 -0.63 29.62
CA PRO A 288 11.76 -1.76 30.16
C PRO A 288 12.72 -2.83 30.66
N SER A 289 12.31 -3.53 31.72
CA SER A 289 13.10 -4.60 32.30
C SER A 289 13.15 -5.85 31.42
N THR A 290 14.13 -6.71 31.66
CA THR A 290 14.21 -8.01 30.98
C THR A 290 13.02 -8.88 31.35
N GLU A 291 12.51 -8.80 32.57
CA GLU A 291 11.36 -9.56 33.06
C GLU A 291 10.07 -9.16 32.33
N GLU A 292 9.86 -7.87 32.08
CA GLU A 292 8.74 -7.36 31.29
C GLU A 292 8.79 -7.89 29.85
N PHE A 293 9.99 -7.90 29.24
CA PHE A 293 10.16 -8.47 27.90
C PHE A 293 9.83 -9.97 27.87
N GLU A 294 10.41 -10.77 28.79
CA GLU A 294 10.17 -12.23 28.78
C GLU A 294 8.68 -12.57 28.98
N LYS A 295 7.96 -11.78 29.77
CA LYS A 295 6.53 -11.93 29.98
C LYS A 295 5.70 -11.65 28.73
N GLU A 296 6.06 -10.62 27.95
CA GLU A 296 5.32 -10.20 26.75
C GLU A 296 5.87 -10.83 25.46
N LYS A 297 7.06 -11.41 25.49
CA LYS A 297 7.84 -11.90 24.32
C LYS A 297 7.03 -12.69 23.28
N PRO A 298 6.22 -13.73 23.62
CA PRO A 298 5.53 -14.52 22.61
C PRO A 298 4.54 -13.69 21.79
N THR A 299 3.78 -12.83 22.47
CA THR A 299 2.77 -11.97 21.83
C THR A 299 3.44 -10.83 21.05
N PHE A 300 4.44 -10.19 21.67
CA PHE A 300 5.14 -9.06 21.07
C PHE A 300 5.93 -9.49 19.82
N GLN A 301 6.67 -10.58 19.87
CA GLN A 301 7.42 -11.11 18.73
C GLN A 301 6.48 -11.46 17.56
N THR A 302 5.31 -12.00 17.84
CA THR A 302 4.28 -12.27 16.84
C THR A 302 3.75 -10.97 16.22
N GLN A 303 3.48 -9.94 17.03
CA GLN A 303 3.03 -8.63 16.53
C GLN A 303 4.08 -7.96 15.63
N VAL A 304 5.34 -7.96 16.07
CA VAL A 304 6.45 -7.41 15.26
C VAL A 304 6.60 -8.16 13.95
N LEU A 305 6.52 -9.50 13.98
CA LEU A 305 6.59 -10.34 12.77
C LEU A 305 5.45 -10.01 11.79
N LEU A 306 4.22 -9.90 12.28
CA LEU A 306 3.07 -9.56 11.45
C LEU A 306 3.23 -8.16 10.83
N GLY A 307 3.60 -7.16 11.61
CA GLY A 307 3.84 -5.81 11.10
C GLY A 307 4.96 -5.77 10.05
N LYS A 308 6.07 -6.48 10.30
CA LYS A 308 7.19 -6.57 9.36
C LYS A 308 6.83 -7.28 8.06
N ARG A 309 6.02 -8.34 8.13
CA ARG A 309 5.50 -9.05 6.95
C ARG A 309 4.63 -8.17 6.08
N GLU A 310 3.73 -7.40 6.67
CA GLU A 310 2.88 -6.46 5.92
C GLU A 310 3.70 -5.32 5.30
N ALA A 311 4.65 -4.75 6.04
CA ALA A 311 5.54 -3.71 5.53
C ALA A 311 6.36 -4.21 4.32
N VAL A 312 6.94 -5.40 4.41
CA VAL A 312 7.73 -5.98 3.30
C VAL A 312 6.89 -6.23 2.05
N VAL A 313 5.65 -6.69 2.20
CA VAL A 313 4.74 -6.85 1.04
C VAL A 313 4.38 -5.49 0.44
N ALA A 314 4.09 -4.48 1.28
CA ALA A 314 3.78 -3.13 0.80
C ALA A 314 4.96 -2.50 0.03
N ASP A 315 6.17 -2.58 0.59
CA ASP A 315 7.40 -2.09 -0.04
C ASP A 315 7.70 -2.82 -1.35
N TRP A 316 7.53 -4.13 -1.37
CA TRP A 316 7.72 -4.92 -2.57
C TRP A 316 6.73 -4.51 -3.69
N VAL A 317 5.45 -4.32 -3.37
CA VAL A 317 4.46 -3.83 -4.35
C VAL A 317 4.82 -2.42 -4.84
N LEU A 318 5.28 -1.55 -3.93
CA LEU A 318 5.75 -0.21 -4.31
C LEU A 318 6.93 -0.28 -5.30
N GLN A 319 7.90 -1.17 -5.06
CA GLN A 319 9.01 -1.41 -5.99
C GLN A 319 8.53 -1.95 -7.35
N LEU A 320 7.54 -2.87 -7.36
CA LEU A 320 6.94 -3.32 -8.61
C LEU A 320 6.31 -2.15 -9.38
N ARG A 321 5.59 -1.25 -8.67
CA ARG A 321 4.96 -0.07 -9.28
C ARG A 321 5.98 0.92 -9.84
N GLN A 322 7.10 1.14 -9.16
CA GLN A 322 8.18 2.02 -9.62
C GLN A 322 8.88 1.49 -10.88
N THR A 323 9.02 0.16 -11.00
CA THR A 323 9.67 -0.47 -12.15
C THR A 323 8.74 -0.69 -13.33
N ALA A 324 7.43 -0.73 -13.10
CA ALA A 324 6.44 -0.88 -14.15
C ALA A 324 5.99 0.50 -14.67
N LYS A 325 5.82 0.60 -16.00
CA LYS A 325 5.19 1.78 -16.59
C LYS A 325 3.69 1.72 -16.29
N VAL A 326 3.23 2.54 -15.34
CA VAL A 326 1.80 2.68 -14.99
C VAL A 326 1.27 3.98 -15.57
N VAL A 327 0.23 3.89 -16.41
CA VAL A 327 -0.48 5.04 -17.00
C VAL A 327 -1.94 4.94 -16.57
N VAL A 328 -2.46 6.00 -15.98
CA VAL A 328 -3.85 6.11 -15.51
C VAL A 328 -4.58 7.16 -16.34
N GLU A 329 -5.83 6.92 -16.69
CA GLU A 329 -6.72 7.86 -17.38
C GLU A 329 -7.76 8.41 -16.38
N PRO A 330 -7.46 9.52 -15.67
CA PRO A 330 -8.30 10.03 -14.58
C PRO A 330 -9.70 10.44 -15.04
N ASP A 331 -9.83 10.98 -16.26
CA ASP A 331 -11.08 11.50 -16.83
C ASP A 331 -12.13 10.40 -17.11
N ARG A 332 -11.80 9.13 -16.88
CA ARG A 332 -12.65 7.97 -17.16
C ARG A 332 -13.08 7.19 -15.92
N LEU A 333 -12.67 7.63 -14.72
CA LEU A 333 -12.91 6.97 -13.44
C LEU A 333 -14.22 7.40 -12.77
#